data_480778daecac0f2fc45727f6ead7c9ab
#
_entry.id   480778daecac0f2fc45727f6ead7c9ab
#
_cell.length_a   1.000
_cell.length_b   1.000
_cell.length_c   1.000
_cell.angle_alpha   90.00
_cell.angle_beta   90.00
_cell.angle_gamma   90.00
#
_symmetry.space_group_name_H-M   'P 1'
#
loop_
_entity.id
_entity.type
_entity.pdbx_description
1 polymer ?
#
loop_
_entity_poly.entity_id
_entity_poly.type
_entity_poly.pdbx_seq_one_letter_code
_entity_poly.pdbx_strand_id
1 'polypeptide(L)'
;MVKFGDAVLGGICCEKAEEYKSSILFSLGSEPRKRRTYFFDDWDVDIGHTNVIIAKSKTQYTRSELFAKGYAVCEKALDIFTAEGFGAHSIIEPHHRRIELIFENDQYSLYIDDIDNLSIDVDLQVTVVDKNGNKIPTPPVPQPSWESIFRYYRFSQTSNNMYDAYRWMYLVFEILMQTIAPIKLRTNGKPSEQEKGWIDRALRLADTKYNWSAHVNWIVNDPV
;
A
#
# COMPACT_ATOMS: atom_id res chain seq x y z
N MET A 1 13.95 -11.71 19.10
CA MET A 1 12.87 -11.42 18.13
C MET A 1 11.71 -10.82 18.90
N VAL A 2 11.25 -9.62 18.52
CA VAL A 2 10.07 -8.97 19.09
C VAL A 2 8.89 -9.23 18.16
N LYS A 3 7.83 -9.86 18.69
CA LYS A 3 6.60 -10.17 17.96
C LYS A 3 5.42 -9.48 18.62
N PHE A 4 4.48 -9.01 17.80
CA PHE A 4 3.15 -8.59 18.19
C PHE A 4 2.13 -9.37 17.35
N GLY A 5 1.47 -10.35 17.96
CA GLY A 5 0.69 -11.33 17.23
C GLY A 5 1.58 -12.07 16.22
N ASP A 6 1.14 -12.18 14.97
CA ASP A 6 1.96 -12.73 13.87
C ASP A 6 3.05 -11.78 13.39
N ALA A 7 3.02 -10.56 13.84
CA ALA A 7 3.84 -9.50 13.30
C ALA A 7 5.23 -9.53 13.92
N VAL A 8 6.25 -9.71 13.10
CA VAL A 8 7.66 -9.66 13.51
C VAL A 8 8.17 -8.25 13.31
N LEU A 9 8.43 -7.55 14.43
CA LEU A 9 8.98 -6.20 14.40
C LEU A 9 10.48 -6.17 14.10
N GLY A 10 11.22 -7.16 14.56
CA GLY A 10 12.66 -7.22 14.32
C GLY A 10 13.36 -8.19 15.25
N GLY A 11 14.66 -8.33 15.06
CA GLY A 11 15.51 -9.20 15.85
C GLY A 11 16.10 -10.35 15.05
N ILE A 12 17.03 -11.07 15.67
CA ILE A 12 17.68 -12.24 15.07
C ILE A 12 16.69 -13.39 15.08
N CYS A 13 16.26 -13.87 13.92
CA CYS A 13 15.50 -15.10 13.80
C CYS A 13 16.47 -16.27 13.60
N CYS A 14 16.36 -17.31 14.42
CA CYS A 14 17.38 -18.36 14.60
C CYS A 14 17.71 -19.21 13.35
N GLU A 15 17.03 -19.07 12.22
CA GLU A 15 17.25 -19.99 11.09
C GLU A 15 17.67 -19.37 9.74
N LYS A 16 17.55 -18.06 9.56
CA LYS A 16 18.16 -17.24 8.46
C LYS A 16 17.86 -15.79 8.77
N ALA A 17 18.71 -15.16 9.51
CA ALA A 17 18.49 -13.84 10.06
C ALA A 17 18.57 -12.76 8.98
N GLU A 18 17.43 -12.28 8.52
CA GLU A 18 17.38 -10.90 8.06
C GLU A 18 17.36 -10.02 9.30
N GLU A 19 18.47 -9.37 9.58
CA GLU A 19 18.64 -8.50 10.73
C GLU A 19 18.02 -7.13 10.42
N TYR A 20 16.80 -6.90 10.89
CA TYR A 20 16.19 -5.57 10.81
C TYR A 20 16.68 -4.71 11.97
N LYS A 21 17.27 -3.55 11.63
CA LYS A 21 17.79 -2.59 12.60
C LYS A 21 16.76 -1.54 13.02
N SER A 22 15.75 -1.32 12.20
CA SER A 22 14.67 -0.38 12.48
C SER A 22 13.34 -0.95 12.02
N SER A 23 12.31 -0.83 12.86
CA SER A 23 10.95 -1.24 12.52
C SER A 23 9.94 -0.30 13.14
N ILE A 24 8.83 -0.08 12.44
CA ILE A 24 7.71 0.70 12.94
C ILE A 24 6.40 0.01 12.58
N LEU A 25 5.50 -0.02 13.57
CA LEU A 25 4.15 -0.57 13.45
C LEU A 25 3.15 0.55 13.61
N PHE A 26 2.12 0.56 12.76
CA PHE A 26 0.97 1.44 12.87
C PHE A 26 -0.33 0.65 12.93
N SER A 27 -1.32 1.22 13.63
CA SER A 27 -2.68 0.68 13.65
C SER A 27 -3.45 1.07 12.40
N LEU A 28 -4.26 0.14 11.88
CA LEU A 28 -5.16 0.35 10.76
C LEU A 28 -6.59 0.55 11.24
N GLY A 29 -7.39 1.32 10.51
CA GLY A 29 -8.81 1.58 10.80
C GLY A 29 -9.70 0.35 10.65
N SER A 30 -9.23 -0.70 9.98
CA SER A 30 -9.94 -1.95 9.78
C SER A 30 -8.97 -3.10 9.54
N GLU A 31 -9.39 -4.31 9.83
CA GLU A 31 -8.59 -5.52 9.64
C GLU A 31 -8.49 -5.90 8.14
N PRO A 32 -7.26 -6.07 7.60
CA PRO A 32 -7.07 -6.56 6.25
C PRO A 32 -7.50 -8.02 6.10
N ARG A 33 -8.21 -8.32 5.00
CA ARG A 33 -8.66 -9.69 4.69
C ARG A 33 -7.58 -10.57 4.06
N LYS A 34 -6.45 -9.99 3.69
CA LYS A 34 -5.34 -10.67 3.01
C LYS A 34 -4.01 -10.28 3.65
N ARG A 35 -3.08 -11.21 3.66
CA ARG A 35 -1.67 -10.95 4.01
C ARG A 35 -0.92 -10.60 2.75
N ARG A 36 -0.04 -9.58 2.85
CA ARG A 36 0.83 -9.19 1.76
C ARG A 36 2.10 -8.54 2.32
N THR A 37 3.24 -8.89 1.74
CA THR A 37 4.50 -8.19 1.97
C THR A 37 4.86 -7.41 0.72
N TYR A 38 5.26 -6.15 0.90
CA TYR A 38 5.77 -5.27 -0.16
C TYR A 38 7.21 -4.90 0.12
N PHE A 39 7.98 -4.75 -0.96
CA PHE A 39 9.41 -4.45 -0.89
C PHE A 39 9.67 -3.09 -1.55
N PHE A 40 10.32 -2.17 -0.82
CA PHE A 40 10.67 -0.83 -1.28
C PHE A 40 12.10 -0.52 -0.87
N ASP A 41 13.04 -0.52 -1.81
CA ASP A 41 14.47 -0.29 -1.56
C ASP A 41 14.99 -1.15 -0.40
N ASP A 42 15.23 -0.55 0.76
CA ASP A 42 15.70 -1.19 2.00
C ASP A 42 14.58 -1.54 3.00
N TRP A 43 13.31 -1.41 2.58
CA TRP A 43 12.14 -1.64 3.41
C TRP A 43 11.32 -2.85 3.00
N ASP A 44 10.96 -3.66 4.00
CA ASP A 44 9.93 -4.67 3.89
C ASP A 44 8.69 -4.19 4.64
N VAL A 45 7.53 -4.18 3.98
CA VAL A 45 6.27 -3.74 4.58
C VAL A 45 5.28 -4.89 4.61
N ASP A 46 4.91 -5.31 5.81
CA ASP A 46 3.94 -6.36 6.03
C ASP A 46 2.56 -5.79 6.36
N ILE A 47 1.56 -6.22 5.61
CA ILE A 47 0.15 -6.05 5.91
C ILE A 47 -0.37 -7.41 6.36
N GLY A 48 -0.75 -7.52 7.62
CA GLY A 48 -1.06 -8.79 8.28
C GLY A 48 -2.55 -9.13 8.35
N HIS A 49 -2.89 -10.11 9.18
CA HIS A 49 -4.28 -10.49 9.51
C HIS A 49 -4.85 -9.71 10.69
N THR A 50 -4.05 -8.89 11.35
CA THR A 50 -4.46 -8.00 12.41
C THR A 50 -4.60 -6.58 11.85
N ASN A 51 -5.26 -5.71 12.58
CA ASN A 51 -5.43 -4.30 12.20
C ASN A 51 -4.14 -3.49 12.31
N VAL A 52 -3.01 -4.05 11.84
CA VAL A 52 -1.70 -3.39 11.87
C VAL A 52 -0.98 -3.50 10.54
N ILE A 53 -0.10 -2.53 10.29
CA ILE A 53 0.88 -2.52 9.21
C ILE A 53 2.25 -2.27 9.79
N ILE A 54 3.26 -2.99 9.29
CA ILE A 54 4.63 -2.94 9.81
C ILE A 54 5.59 -2.64 8.69
N ALA A 55 6.42 -1.62 8.86
CA ALA A 55 7.59 -1.38 8.02
C ALA A 55 8.86 -1.76 8.77
N LYS A 56 9.74 -2.51 8.11
CA LYS A 56 11.02 -3.02 8.64
C LYS A 56 12.15 -2.64 7.72
N SER A 57 13.28 -2.20 8.27
CA SER A 57 14.48 -1.89 7.48
C SER A 57 15.74 -2.48 8.09
N LYS A 58 16.67 -2.88 7.20
CA LYS A 58 18.03 -3.28 7.57
C LYS A 58 18.94 -2.08 7.88
N THR A 59 18.50 -0.89 7.52
CA THR A 59 19.17 0.37 7.83
C THR A 59 18.75 0.87 9.21
N GLN A 60 19.71 1.38 9.97
CA GLN A 60 19.45 2.04 11.25
C GLN A 60 19.00 3.47 11.00
N TYR A 61 17.90 3.86 11.62
CA TYR A 61 17.33 5.21 11.58
C TYR A 61 17.23 5.81 12.97
N THR A 62 17.29 7.13 13.05
CA THR A 62 16.84 7.84 14.24
C THR A 62 15.32 7.72 14.36
N ARG A 63 14.77 7.93 15.56
CA ARG A 63 13.32 7.82 15.81
C ARG A 63 12.48 8.70 14.87
N SER A 64 12.90 9.94 14.62
CA SER A 64 12.21 10.86 13.72
C SER A 64 12.26 10.43 12.24
N GLU A 65 13.42 9.92 11.79
CA GLU A 65 13.57 9.40 10.43
C GLU A 65 12.77 8.11 10.25
N LEU A 66 12.80 7.22 11.24
CA LEU A 66 12.03 5.97 11.24
C LEU A 66 10.54 6.26 11.07
N PHE A 67 10.00 7.21 11.86
CA PHE A 67 8.61 7.62 11.71
C PHE A 67 8.33 8.16 10.30
N ALA A 68 9.08 9.15 9.83
CA ALA A 68 8.80 9.80 8.55
C ALA A 68 8.90 8.84 7.35
N LYS A 69 9.98 8.04 7.30
CA LYS A 69 10.22 7.09 6.20
C LYS A 69 9.31 5.87 6.30
N GLY A 70 9.17 5.30 7.50
CA GLY A 70 8.30 4.16 7.75
C GLY A 70 6.84 4.46 7.46
N TYR A 71 6.34 5.63 7.87
CA TYR A 71 4.99 6.07 7.52
C TYR A 71 4.82 6.19 5.99
N ALA A 72 5.78 6.82 5.31
CA ALA A 72 5.71 7.01 3.86
C ALA A 72 5.68 5.68 3.07
N VAL A 73 6.47 4.67 3.48
CA VAL A 73 6.46 3.36 2.81
C VAL A 73 5.21 2.54 3.15
N CYS A 74 4.69 2.65 4.38
CA CYS A 74 3.40 2.06 4.75
C CYS A 74 2.25 2.63 3.90
N GLU A 75 2.21 3.94 3.71
CA GLU A 75 1.22 4.60 2.85
C GLU A 75 1.30 4.09 1.40
N LYS A 76 2.51 3.95 0.84
CA LYS A 76 2.71 3.36 -0.51
C LYS A 76 2.24 1.90 -0.58
N ALA A 77 2.51 1.11 0.44
CA ALA A 77 2.06 -0.28 0.50
C ALA A 77 0.53 -0.38 0.52
N LEU A 78 -0.15 0.47 1.30
CA LEU A 78 -1.61 0.54 1.32
C LEU A 78 -2.21 1.00 -0.01
N ASP A 79 -1.55 1.93 -0.70
CA ASP A 79 -1.95 2.38 -2.04
C ASP A 79 -1.95 1.20 -3.03
N ILE A 80 -0.85 0.40 -3.06
CA ILE A 80 -0.75 -0.79 -3.93
C ILE A 80 -1.75 -1.86 -3.49
N PHE A 81 -1.87 -2.13 -2.19
CA PHE A 81 -2.80 -3.10 -1.62
C PHE A 81 -4.25 -2.83 -2.07
N THR A 82 -4.64 -1.55 -2.06
CA THR A 82 -5.96 -1.13 -2.53
C THR A 82 -6.10 -1.32 -4.04
N ALA A 83 -5.08 -0.98 -4.83
CA ALA A 83 -5.07 -1.14 -6.28
C ALA A 83 -5.12 -2.62 -6.71
N GLU A 84 -4.54 -3.54 -5.92
CA GLU A 84 -4.66 -4.98 -6.11
C GLU A 84 -6.06 -5.54 -5.74
N GLY A 85 -6.97 -4.70 -5.24
CA GLY A 85 -8.35 -5.09 -4.90
C GLY A 85 -8.49 -5.78 -3.54
N PHE A 86 -7.50 -5.66 -2.64
CA PHE A 86 -7.54 -6.31 -1.32
C PHE A 86 -8.26 -5.47 -0.25
N GLY A 87 -8.82 -4.33 -0.64
CA GLY A 87 -9.54 -3.41 0.21
C GLY A 87 -8.76 -2.14 0.52
N ALA A 88 -9.49 -1.10 0.88
CA ALA A 88 -8.92 0.20 1.20
C ALA A 88 -8.81 0.37 2.71
N HIS A 89 -7.62 0.67 3.19
CA HIS A 89 -7.31 0.85 4.60
C HIS A 89 -6.59 2.19 4.81
N SER A 90 -6.72 2.75 6.01
CA SER A 90 -6.02 3.95 6.45
C SER A 90 -5.29 3.70 7.76
N ILE A 91 -4.15 4.35 7.93
CA ILE A 91 -3.45 4.40 9.21
C ILE A 91 -4.21 5.38 10.12
N ILE A 92 -4.52 4.96 11.35
CA ILE A 92 -5.20 5.78 12.34
C ILE A 92 -4.21 6.35 13.35
N GLU A 93 -4.38 7.63 13.68
CA GLU A 93 -3.61 8.32 14.72
C GLU A 93 -2.10 8.01 14.70
N PRO A 94 -1.39 8.19 13.55
CA PRO A 94 -0.02 7.71 13.38
C PRO A 94 0.98 8.32 14.38
N HIS A 95 0.65 9.46 14.98
CA HIS A 95 1.48 10.10 16.01
C HIS A 95 1.27 9.54 17.41
N HIS A 96 0.15 8.83 17.65
CA HIS A 96 -0.26 8.35 18.96
C HIS A 96 -0.32 6.82 19.05
N ARG A 97 -0.61 6.13 17.93
CA ARG A 97 -0.80 4.66 17.93
C ARG A 97 0.26 3.99 17.08
N ARG A 98 1.46 3.87 17.63
CA ARG A 98 2.58 3.21 16.96
C ARG A 98 3.51 2.51 17.93
N ILE A 99 4.25 1.54 17.40
CA ILE A 99 5.36 0.89 18.07
C ILE A 99 6.59 1.04 17.19
N GLU A 100 7.69 1.47 17.79
CA GLU A 100 8.98 1.63 17.13
C GLU A 100 10.01 0.71 17.78
N LEU A 101 10.79 0.01 16.96
CA LEU A 101 11.93 -0.80 17.39
C LEU A 101 13.18 -0.29 16.68
N ILE A 102 14.18 0.11 17.45
CA ILE A 102 15.43 0.66 16.93
C ILE A 102 16.61 -0.10 17.55
N PHE A 103 17.57 -0.51 16.72
CA PHE A 103 18.81 -1.09 17.16
C PHE A 103 19.83 0.01 17.39
N GLU A 104 20.22 0.22 18.64
CA GLU A 104 21.20 1.23 19.05
C GLU A 104 22.13 0.62 20.11
N ASN A 105 23.45 0.92 20.01
CA ASN A 105 24.46 0.48 20.99
C ASN A 105 24.41 -1.01 21.31
N ASP A 106 24.31 -1.85 20.25
CA ASP A 106 24.19 -3.31 20.33
C ASP A 106 22.96 -3.82 21.11
N GLN A 107 21.94 -3.00 21.24
CA GLN A 107 20.68 -3.32 21.89
C GLN A 107 19.48 -2.81 21.10
N TYR A 108 18.32 -3.49 21.25
CA TYR A 108 17.06 -3.03 20.70
C TYR A 108 16.33 -2.18 21.73
N SER A 109 15.97 -0.96 21.35
CA SER A 109 15.08 -0.08 22.11
C SER A 109 13.68 -0.16 21.53
N LEU A 110 12.69 -0.47 22.39
CA LEU A 110 11.28 -0.54 22.05
C LEU A 110 10.56 0.69 22.58
N TYR A 111 9.92 1.45 21.71
CA TYR A 111 9.09 2.61 22.04
C TYR A 111 7.64 2.28 21.72
N ILE A 112 6.74 2.45 22.68
CA ILE A 112 5.31 2.19 22.54
C ILE A 112 4.58 3.48 22.85
N ASP A 113 3.88 4.03 21.86
CA ASP A 113 3.04 5.20 22.00
C ASP A 113 1.56 4.73 21.98
N ASP A 114 0.85 4.91 23.09
CA ASP A 114 -0.60 4.78 23.33
C ASP A 114 -1.33 3.65 22.57
N ILE A 115 -1.05 2.39 22.96
CA ILE A 115 -1.78 1.24 22.44
C ILE A 115 -2.72 0.72 23.54
N ASP A 116 -4.01 1.02 23.40
CA ASP A 116 -5.06 0.71 24.37
C ASP A 116 -5.29 -0.80 24.58
N ASN A 117 -4.94 -1.66 23.64
CA ASN A 117 -5.10 -3.11 23.75
C ASN A 117 -4.00 -3.86 23.00
N LEU A 118 -3.06 -4.41 23.73
CA LEU A 118 -2.08 -5.36 23.22
C LEU A 118 -2.65 -6.77 23.38
N SER A 119 -3.21 -7.35 22.30
CA SER A 119 -3.55 -8.78 22.31
C SER A 119 -2.38 -9.57 21.74
N ILE A 120 -1.87 -10.54 22.50
CA ILE A 120 -0.84 -11.47 22.03
C ILE A 120 -1.56 -12.74 21.57
N ASP A 121 -1.70 -12.91 20.26
CA ASP A 121 -2.16 -14.17 19.68
C ASP A 121 -0.96 -15.07 19.36
N VAL A 122 -1.08 -16.36 19.67
CA VAL A 122 -0.08 -17.37 19.31
C VAL A 122 -0.51 -17.99 17.98
N ASP A 123 0.19 -17.68 16.90
CA ASP A 123 -0.10 -18.26 15.58
C ASP A 123 0.73 -19.53 15.33
N LEU A 124 0.07 -20.54 14.73
CA LEU A 124 0.70 -21.78 14.32
C LEU A 124 1.25 -21.62 12.90
N GLN A 125 2.55 -21.49 12.73
CA GLN A 125 3.17 -21.38 11.43
C GLN A 125 3.29 -22.76 10.77
N VAL A 126 2.45 -23.05 9.78
CA VAL A 126 2.54 -24.26 8.96
C VAL A 126 3.58 -24.04 7.85
N THR A 127 4.68 -24.75 7.91
CA THR A 127 5.69 -24.75 6.85
C THR A 127 5.47 -25.97 5.95
N VAL A 128 5.24 -25.74 4.65
CA VAL A 128 5.14 -26.82 3.66
C VAL A 128 6.55 -27.25 3.28
N VAL A 129 6.85 -28.52 3.52
CA VAL A 129 8.14 -29.13 3.15
C VAL A 129 7.94 -30.21 2.11
N ASP A 130 8.96 -30.46 1.27
CA ASP A 130 8.97 -31.57 0.35
C ASP A 130 9.18 -32.92 1.11
N LYS A 131 9.14 -34.02 0.37
CA LYS A 131 9.37 -35.37 0.95
C LYS A 131 10.75 -35.58 1.58
N ASN A 132 11.68 -34.67 1.35
CA ASN A 132 13.04 -34.71 1.91
C ASN A 132 13.20 -33.71 3.09
N GLY A 133 12.13 -33.03 3.52
CA GLY A 133 12.15 -32.06 4.59
C GLY A 133 12.61 -30.66 4.18
N ASN A 134 12.82 -30.39 2.90
CA ASN A 134 13.22 -29.07 2.43
C ASN A 134 12.00 -28.15 2.30
N LYS A 135 12.11 -26.90 2.71
CA LYS A 135 11.07 -25.89 2.50
C LYS A 135 10.84 -25.69 1.01
N ILE A 136 9.59 -25.81 0.56
CA ILE A 136 9.22 -25.48 -0.82
C ILE A 136 9.20 -23.95 -0.92
N PRO A 137 10.10 -23.34 -1.73
CA PRO A 137 10.08 -21.90 -1.89
C PRO A 137 8.79 -21.48 -2.59
N THR A 138 8.03 -20.62 -1.93
CA THR A 138 6.89 -19.97 -2.59
C THR A 138 7.44 -19.00 -3.64
N PRO A 139 7.02 -19.11 -4.91
CA PRO A 139 7.48 -18.18 -5.92
C PRO A 139 7.11 -16.75 -5.52
N PRO A 140 8.02 -15.77 -5.69
CA PRO A 140 7.72 -14.39 -5.36
C PRO A 140 6.53 -13.92 -6.19
N VAL A 141 5.53 -13.36 -5.51
CA VAL A 141 4.37 -12.77 -6.18
C VAL A 141 4.83 -11.43 -6.78
N PRO A 142 4.63 -11.20 -8.08
CA PRO A 142 5.00 -9.94 -8.71
C PRO A 142 4.39 -8.76 -7.94
N GLN A 143 5.21 -7.76 -7.65
CA GLN A 143 4.78 -6.53 -7.00
C GLN A 143 4.61 -5.44 -8.05
N PRO A 144 3.45 -4.78 -8.14
CA PRO A 144 3.28 -3.61 -9.01
C PRO A 144 4.18 -2.47 -8.56
N SER A 145 4.72 -1.70 -9.51
CA SER A 145 5.36 -0.42 -9.21
C SER A 145 4.34 0.54 -8.61
N TRP A 146 4.74 1.27 -7.59
CA TRP A 146 3.87 2.27 -6.99
C TRP A 146 3.70 3.48 -7.93
N GLU A 147 2.44 3.91 -8.08
CA GLU A 147 2.04 5.08 -8.86
C GLU A 147 1.19 6.01 -7.99
N SER A 148 1.33 7.33 -8.17
CA SER A 148 0.55 8.31 -7.39
C SER A 148 -0.96 8.17 -7.56
N ILE A 149 -1.40 7.64 -8.69
CA ILE A 149 -2.81 7.36 -8.97
C ILE A 149 -3.41 6.37 -7.96
N PHE A 150 -2.63 5.40 -7.45
CA PHE A 150 -3.09 4.44 -6.45
C PHE A 150 -3.47 5.12 -5.14
N ARG A 151 -2.76 6.19 -4.77
CA ARG A 151 -3.06 7.00 -3.60
C ARG A 151 -4.41 7.70 -3.73
N TYR A 152 -4.67 8.35 -4.86
CA TYR A 152 -5.96 9.00 -5.08
C TYR A 152 -7.10 7.98 -5.12
N TYR A 153 -6.87 6.81 -5.72
CA TYR A 153 -7.83 5.73 -5.70
C TYR A 153 -8.13 5.27 -4.27
N ARG A 154 -7.12 5.01 -3.44
CA ARG A 154 -7.32 4.65 -2.03
C ARG A 154 -8.06 5.75 -1.27
N PHE A 155 -7.70 7.01 -1.43
CA PHE A 155 -8.40 8.13 -0.79
C PHE A 155 -9.87 8.21 -1.19
N SER A 156 -10.22 7.92 -2.45
CA SER A 156 -11.62 7.86 -2.87
C SER A 156 -12.41 6.76 -2.15
N GLN A 157 -11.75 5.66 -1.79
CA GLN A 157 -12.37 4.51 -1.11
C GLN A 157 -12.41 4.68 0.43
N THR A 158 -11.51 5.46 1.01
CA THR A 158 -11.42 5.65 2.47
C THR A 158 -12.04 6.97 2.95
N SER A 159 -12.46 7.84 2.04
CA SER A 159 -13.08 9.12 2.38
C SER A 159 -14.46 8.91 2.98
N ASN A 160 -14.72 9.55 4.15
CA ASN A 160 -16.02 9.56 4.80
C ASN A 160 -17.00 10.59 4.18
N ASN A 161 -16.52 11.44 3.30
CA ASN A 161 -17.29 12.48 2.62
C ASN A 161 -17.42 12.15 1.14
N MET A 162 -18.66 12.05 0.66
CA MET A 162 -18.95 11.72 -0.75
C MET A 162 -18.33 12.74 -1.72
N TYR A 163 -18.30 14.03 -1.39
CA TYR A 163 -17.69 15.05 -2.23
C TYR A 163 -16.20 14.84 -2.40
N ASP A 164 -15.49 14.55 -1.30
CA ASP A 164 -14.07 14.28 -1.32
C ASP A 164 -13.78 12.95 -2.05
N ALA A 165 -14.58 11.91 -1.82
CA ALA A 165 -14.49 10.65 -2.54
C ALA A 165 -14.61 10.85 -4.05
N TYR A 166 -15.60 11.62 -4.49
CA TYR A 166 -15.79 11.97 -5.89
C TYR A 166 -14.60 12.77 -6.46
N ARG A 167 -14.11 13.77 -5.73
CA ARG A 167 -12.95 14.58 -6.13
C ARG A 167 -11.71 13.73 -6.35
N TRP A 168 -11.41 12.80 -5.44
CA TRP A 168 -10.28 11.90 -5.58
C TRP A 168 -10.45 10.95 -6.75
N MET A 169 -11.65 10.40 -6.96
CA MET A 169 -11.93 9.54 -8.10
C MET A 169 -11.83 10.30 -9.43
N TYR A 170 -12.23 11.57 -9.46
CA TYR A 170 -12.05 12.43 -10.64
C TYR A 170 -10.57 12.61 -11.00
N LEU A 171 -9.69 12.82 -10.02
CA LEU A 171 -8.25 12.90 -10.24
C LEU A 171 -7.66 11.57 -10.77
N VAL A 172 -8.14 10.43 -10.26
CA VAL A 172 -7.76 9.12 -10.81
C VAL A 172 -8.13 9.03 -12.29
N PHE A 173 -9.37 9.40 -12.62
CA PHE A 173 -9.86 9.39 -13.98
C PHE A 173 -9.05 10.33 -14.91
N GLU A 174 -8.78 11.56 -14.45
CA GLU A 174 -7.99 12.53 -15.20
C GLU A 174 -6.58 12.02 -15.51
N ILE A 175 -5.89 11.46 -14.52
CA ILE A 175 -4.55 10.88 -14.70
C ILE A 175 -4.58 9.72 -15.69
N LEU A 176 -5.57 8.81 -15.58
CA LEU A 176 -5.74 7.71 -16.53
C LEU A 176 -5.97 8.22 -17.95
N MET A 177 -6.87 9.18 -18.12
CA MET A 177 -7.14 9.76 -19.44
C MET A 177 -5.91 10.46 -20.01
N GLN A 178 -5.16 11.17 -19.17
CA GLN A 178 -3.90 11.82 -19.57
C GLN A 178 -2.84 10.80 -20.00
N THR A 179 -2.76 9.67 -19.33
CA THR A 179 -1.83 8.58 -19.67
C THR A 179 -2.20 7.90 -21.00
N ILE A 180 -3.51 7.71 -21.26
CA ILE A 180 -4.01 7.08 -22.48
C ILE A 180 -3.91 8.03 -23.69
N ALA A 181 -4.29 9.28 -23.49
CA ALA A 181 -4.37 10.29 -24.53
C ALA A 181 -3.95 11.66 -23.96
N PRO A 182 -2.67 12.00 -23.92
CA PRO A 182 -2.22 13.31 -23.45
C PRO A 182 -2.93 14.47 -24.15
N ILE A 183 -3.25 15.53 -23.41
CA ILE A 183 -3.87 16.75 -23.94
C ILE A 183 -2.94 17.33 -25.03
N LYS A 184 -3.54 17.62 -26.19
CA LYS A 184 -2.79 18.28 -27.26
C LYS A 184 -2.56 19.74 -26.90
N LEU A 185 -1.30 20.17 -26.98
CA LEU A 185 -0.89 21.53 -26.70
C LEU A 185 -0.62 22.29 -28.02
N ARG A 186 -0.90 23.59 -28.02
CA ARG A 186 -0.46 24.53 -29.05
C ARG A 186 1.01 24.90 -28.82
N THR A 187 1.64 25.55 -29.78
CA THR A 187 3.03 26.03 -29.69
C THR A 187 3.29 26.96 -28.49
N ASN A 188 2.25 27.62 -27.99
CA ASN A 188 2.31 28.50 -26.81
C ASN A 188 2.04 27.76 -25.48
N GLY A 189 2.02 26.43 -25.47
CA GLY A 189 1.79 25.58 -24.28
C GLY A 189 0.34 25.52 -23.81
N LYS A 190 -0.61 26.21 -24.44
CA LYS A 190 -2.03 26.15 -24.08
C LYS A 190 -2.71 24.94 -24.73
N PRO A 191 -3.75 24.35 -24.09
CA PRO A 191 -4.53 23.28 -24.68
C PRO A 191 -5.04 23.69 -26.10
N SER A 192 -4.93 22.77 -27.05
CA SER A 192 -5.45 22.97 -28.41
C SER A 192 -6.87 22.42 -28.59
N GLU A 193 -7.35 21.67 -27.65
CA GLU A 193 -8.67 21.05 -27.61
C GLU A 193 -9.41 21.42 -26.32
N GLN A 194 -10.74 21.40 -26.35
CA GLN A 194 -11.57 21.56 -25.14
C GLN A 194 -11.54 20.27 -24.33
N GLU A 195 -11.75 20.37 -23.01
CA GLU A 195 -11.75 19.25 -22.09
C GLU A 195 -12.70 18.12 -22.54
N LYS A 196 -13.93 18.46 -22.93
CA LYS A 196 -14.89 17.48 -23.46
C LYS A 196 -14.36 16.71 -24.67
N GLY A 197 -13.72 17.38 -25.62
CA GLY A 197 -13.16 16.77 -26.82
C GLY A 197 -11.96 15.87 -26.47
N TRP A 198 -11.14 16.30 -25.51
CA TRP A 198 -10.06 15.48 -24.99
C TRP A 198 -10.56 14.22 -24.31
N ILE A 199 -11.53 14.31 -23.40
CA ILE A 199 -12.12 13.16 -22.69
C ILE A 199 -12.74 12.17 -23.70
N ASP A 200 -13.53 12.64 -24.66
CA ASP A 200 -14.14 11.80 -25.70
C ASP A 200 -13.06 11.03 -26.51
N ARG A 201 -12.00 11.71 -26.91
CA ARG A 201 -10.86 11.09 -27.60
C ARG A 201 -10.15 10.05 -26.73
N ALA A 202 -9.92 10.36 -25.45
CA ALA A 202 -9.26 9.45 -24.51
C ALA A 202 -10.10 8.20 -24.25
N LEU A 203 -11.42 8.35 -24.07
CA LEU A 203 -12.34 7.22 -23.88
C LEU A 203 -12.39 6.31 -25.11
N ARG A 204 -12.41 6.85 -26.32
CA ARG A 204 -12.38 6.04 -27.57
C ARG A 204 -11.07 5.26 -27.70
N LEU A 205 -9.94 5.88 -27.36
CA LEU A 205 -8.63 5.20 -27.36
C LEU A 205 -8.56 4.13 -26.29
N ALA A 206 -9.09 4.40 -25.09
CA ALA A 206 -9.19 3.42 -24.02
C ALA A 206 -10.04 2.21 -24.41
N ASP A 207 -11.20 2.46 -25.05
CA ASP A 207 -12.07 1.40 -25.52
C ASP A 207 -11.38 0.55 -26.58
N THR A 208 -10.73 1.17 -27.55
CA THR A 208 -9.96 0.46 -28.57
C THR A 208 -8.85 -0.42 -27.98
N LYS A 209 -8.16 0.07 -26.92
CA LYS A 209 -7.02 -0.62 -26.31
C LYS A 209 -7.43 -1.70 -25.31
N TYR A 210 -8.49 -1.45 -24.54
CA TYR A 210 -8.86 -2.26 -23.38
C TYR A 210 -10.25 -2.88 -23.48
N ASN A 211 -10.99 -2.63 -24.56
CA ASN A 211 -12.36 -3.11 -24.79
C ASN A 211 -13.31 -2.79 -23.61
N TRP A 212 -13.27 -1.55 -23.13
CA TRP A 212 -14.06 -1.13 -21.97
C TRP A 212 -15.56 -1.28 -22.17
N SER A 213 -16.05 -0.99 -23.39
CA SER A 213 -17.46 -1.12 -23.71
C SER A 213 -18.01 -2.54 -23.51
N ALA A 214 -17.17 -3.58 -23.64
CA ALA A 214 -17.56 -4.95 -23.33
C ALA A 214 -17.78 -5.22 -21.83
N HIS A 215 -17.20 -4.40 -20.95
CA HIS A 215 -17.26 -4.56 -19.50
C HIS A 215 -18.25 -3.60 -18.83
N VAL A 216 -18.76 -2.57 -19.54
CA VAL A 216 -19.58 -1.50 -18.97
C VAL A 216 -20.88 -1.36 -19.77
N ASN A 217 -21.78 -2.33 -19.60
CA ASN A 217 -23.06 -2.43 -20.33
C ASN A 217 -24.01 -1.22 -20.14
N TRP A 218 -23.80 -0.38 -19.13
CA TRP A 218 -24.71 0.72 -18.81
C TRP A 218 -24.38 2.05 -19.51
N ILE A 219 -23.18 2.20 -20.07
CA ILE A 219 -22.78 3.46 -20.75
C ILE A 219 -23.37 3.54 -22.17
N VAL A 220 -23.76 2.43 -22.79
CA VAL A 220 -24.11 2.36 -24.21
C VAL A 220 -25.61 2.51 -24.47
N ASN A 221 -26.47 2.41 -23.45
CA ASN A 221 -27.92 2.33 -23.63
C ASN A 221 -28.71 3.57 -23.23
N ASP A 222 -28.06 4.69 -22.90
CA ASP A 222 -28.76 5.94 -22.61
C ASP A 222 -28.37 7.00 -23.65
N PRO A 223 -29.12 7.11 -24.77
CA PRO A 223 -28.94 8.23 -25.70
C PRO A 223 -29.53 9.48 -25.06
N VAL A 224 -28.67 10.41 -24.61
CA VAL A 224 -29.06 11.79 -24.31
C VAL A 224 -29.31 12.56 -25.58
#